data_b0c729fa394e8562c6e637264f478820
#
_entry.id   b0c729fa394e8562c6e637264f478820
#
_cell.length_a   1.000
_cell.length_b   1.000
_cell.length_c   1.000
_cell.angle_alpha   90.00
_cell.angle_beta   90.00
_cell.angle_gamma   90.00
#
_symmetry.space_group_name_H-M   'P 1'
#
loop_
_entity.id
_entity.type
_entity.pdbx_description
1 polymer ?
#
loop_
_entity_poly.entity_id
_entity_poly.type
_entity_poly.pdbx_seq_one_letter_code
_entity_poly.pdbx_strand_id
1 'polypeptide(L)'
;MSKSTDELFKNVISHAKEYGFVFQSSEIYDGLSAVYDYGQFGSELKNNIKTYWWKAMVQMHENIVGIDSAIFMHPKTWKASGHVDGFSDPMIDNKDSKKRYRADQLLEDKIAKYDKEGKTDKAEKLQAEMDAALVSEDLPRLKELILEHEIADPVSGTRNWTDVRQFNLMFSTQMGAIAEDADVVYLRPETAQGIFVNYLNVQKSGRMKIPFGIAQIGKAFRNEVIARQFIIRMREFEQMEMQFFVRPGTQKEWFEKWKTTRLKWHLALGTPEEKYRYHEHTKLAHYADAAYDIEFDFPFGFKEVEGIHSRTDFDLSQHQKFSGKKMQYFDPEVDPATEKPYGNYIPYVIETSIGLDRMFLLTMINAFEEEDLSTEEKQDSRTVLKLHPCLAPVKAAIFPLIKKDGLPEKAREIMDALKLDFNLQYEEKDAIGKRYRRQDAIGTPICITVDHQTLEDNTVTIRHRDSMQQERVDAEQLEKILGDLVSWKNLLK
;
A
#
# COMPACT_ATOMS: atom_id res chain seq x y z
N MET A 1 23.09 -21.64 0.20
CA MET A 1 22.34 -21.67 -1.10
C MET A 1 21.25 -20.64 -0.99
N SER A 2 21.15 -19.67 -1.92
CA SER A 2 20.03 -18.73 -1.91
C SER A 2 18.75 -19.52 -2.17
N LYS A 3 17.75 -19.37 -1.29
CA LYS A 3 16.42 -19.94 -1.50
C LYS A 3 15.83 -19.38 -2.79
N SER A 4 14.99 -20.16 -3.46
CA SER A 4 14.28 -19.64 -4.63
C SER A 4 13.37 -18.50 -4.21
N THR A 5 13.14 -17.52 -5.08
CA THR A 5 12.24 -16.37 -4.81
C THR A 5 10.83 -16.85 -4.43
N ASP A 6 10.35 -17.93 -5.01
CA ASP A 6 9.05 -18.55 -4.68
C ASP A 6 9.02 -19.10 -3.24
N GLU A 7 10.14 -19.65 -2.76
CA GLU A 7 10.25 -20.16 -1.39
C GLU A 7 10.23 -19.02 -0.37
N LEU A 8 10.94 -17.93 -0.63
CA LEU A 8 10.89 -16.73 0.21
C LEU A 8 9.45 -16.22 0.36
N PHE A 9 8.72 -16.11 -0.74
CA PHE A 9 7.34 -15.59 -0.68
C PHE A 9 6.41 -16.50 0.13
N LYS A 10 6.53 -17.83 -0.04
CA LYS A 10 5.77 -18.79 0.77
C LYS A 10 6.10 -18.69 2.25
N ASN A 11 7.39 -18.54 2.59
CA ASN A 11 7.83 -18.41 3.98
C ASN A 11 7.31 -17.11 4.62
N VAL A 12 7.34 -15.99 3.91
CA VAL A 12 6.76 -14.72 4.39
C VAL A 12 5.26 -14.84 4.64
N ILE A 13 4.50 -15.47 3.74
CA ILE A 13 3.06 -15.69 3.93
C ILE A 13 2.78 -16.58 5.15
N SER A 14 3.52 -17.70 5.28
CA SER A 14 3.38 -18.61 6.41
C SER A 14 3.70 -17.89 7.72
N HIS A 15 4.79 -17.15 7.75
CA HIS A 15 5.22 -16.34 8.88
C HIS A 15 4.17 -15.28 9.27
N ALA A 16 3.62 -14.57 8.28
CA ALA A 16 2.59 -13.55 8.52
C ALA A 16 1.34 -14.14 9.18
N LYS A 17 0.94 -15.36 8.81
CA LYS A 17 -0.18 -16.07 9.42
C LYS A 17 0.15 -16.58 10.82
N GLU A 18 1.28 -17.25 10.97
CA GLU A 18 1.71 -17.88 12.24
C GLU A 18 1.86 -16.85 13.35
N TYR A 19 2.45 -15.70 13.04
CA TYR A 19 2.78 -14.67 14.03
C TYR A 19 1.76 -13.55 14.16
N GLY A 20 0.57 -13.68 13.58
CA GLY A 20 -0.52 -12.73 13.80
C GLY A 20 -0.36 -11.39 13.08
N PHE A 21 0.22 -11.42 11.89
CA PHE A 21 0.27 -10.25 11.01
C PHE A 21 -0.93 -10.18 10.07
N VAL A 22 -1.24 -11.26 9.35
CA VAL A 22 -2.32 -11.28 8.36
C VAL A 22 -3.06 -12.61 8.41
N PHE A 23 -4.38 -12.56 8.46
CA PHE A 23 -5.28 -13.71 8.39
C PHE A 23 -6.20 -13.59 7.17
N GLN A 24 -6.70 -14.69 6.67
CA GLN A 24 -7.80 -14.63 5.72
C GLN A 24 -9.08 -14.19 6.45
N SER A 25 -9.81 -13.24 5.90
CA SER A 25 -11.03 -12.77 6.53
C SER A 25 -12.06 -13.89 6.63
N SER A 26 -12.70 -14.01 7.80
CA SER A 26 -13.73 -15.01 8.08
C SER A 26 -13.24 -16.45 7.91
N GLU A 27 -12.00 -16.76 8.27
CA GLU A 27 -11.36 -18.07 8.08
C GLU A 27 -12.16 -19.22 8.70
N ILE A 28 -12.88 -18.97 9.81
CA ILE A 28 -13.76 -19.97 10.43
C ILE A 28 -14.93 -20.43 9.55
N TYR A 29 -15.21 -19.70 8.46
CA TYR A 29 -16.21 -20.02 7.44
C TYR A 29 -15.54 -20.26 6.07
N ASP A 30 -14.37 -20.89 6.05
CA ASP A 30 -13.55 -21.13 4.85
C ASP A 30 -13.02 -19.88 4.16
N GLY A 31 -13.16 -18.73 4.79
CA GLY A 31 -12.64 -17.44 4.35
C GLY A 31 -13.38 -16.80 3.19
N LEU A 32 -13.19 -15.50 3.02
CA LEU A 32 -13.66 -14.75 1.86
C LEU A 32 -12.49 -14.45 0.93
N SER A 33 -12.60 -14.86 -0.34
CA SER A 33 -11.52 -14.69 -1.32
C SER A 33 -11.14 -13.23 -1.52
N ALA A 34 -9.83 -12.95 -1.51
CA ALA A 34 -9.23 -11.62 -1.69
C ALA A 34 -9.65 -10.57 -0.64
N VAL A 35 -10.01 -11.03 0.55
CA VAL A 35 -10.24 -10.18 1.73
C VAL A 35 -9.42 -10.72 2.88
N TYR A 36 -8.72 -9.84 3.59
CA TYR A 36 -7.80 -10.21 4.65
C TYR A 36 -8.00 -9.32 5.88
N ASP A 37 -7.79 -9.92 7.05
CA ASP A 37 -7.77 -9.25 8.33
C ASP A 37 -6.32 -9.08 8.79
N TYR A 38 -6.00 -7.95 9.41
CA TYR A 38 -4.70 -7.72 10.03
C TYR A 38 -4.79 -8.05 11.52
N GLY A 39 -3.97 -9.00 11.95
CA GLY A 39 -3.91 -9.43 13.33
C GLY A 39 -3.22 -8.40 14.24
N GLN A 40 -2.92 -8.80 15.47
CA GLN A 40 -2.41 -7.90 16.51
C GLN A 40 -1.11 -7.19 16.14
N PHE A 41 -0.17 -7.87 15.47
CA PHE A 41 1.08 -7.24 15.01
C PHE A 41 0.93 -6.61 13.63
N GLY A 42 0.06 -7.15 12.80
CA GLY A 42 -0.25 -6.57 11.49
C GLY A 42 -0.93 -5.21 11.59
N SER A 43 -1.89 -5.04 12.49
CA SER A 43 -2.56 -3.76 12.72
C SER A 43 -1.59 -2.69 13.22
N GLU A 44 -0.68 -3.04 14.14
CA GLU A 44 0.33 -2.11 14.64
C GLU A 44 1.36 -1.72 13.57
N LEU A 45 1.87 -2.70 12.80
CA LEU A 45 2.76 -2.41 11.67
C LEU A 45 2.08 -1.49 10.65
N LYS A 46 0.82 -1.77 10.32
CA LYS A 46 0.02 -0.99 9.39
C LYS A 46 -0.18 0.45 9.89
N ASN A 47 -0.48 0.63 11.18
CA ASN A 47 -0.61 1.95 11.81
C ASN A 47 0.72 2.72 11.81
N ASN A 48 1.85 2.04 12.05
CA ASN A 48 3.17 2.66 12.00
C ASN A 48 3.51 3.13 10.57
N ILE A 49 3.19 2.35 9.53
CA ILE A 49 3.37 2.76 8.12
C ILE A 49 2.50 3.98 7.80
N LYS A 50 1.24 4.00 8.21
CA LYS A 50 0.35 5.17 8.07
C LYS A 50 0.92 6.40 8.76
N THR A 51 1.43 6.24 9.98
CA THR A 51 2.04 7.33 10.75
C THR A 51 3.28 7.87 10.06
N TYR A 52 4.14 7.00 9.53
CA TYR A 52 5.33 7.39 8.76
C TYR A 52 4.94 8.21 7.52
N TRP A 53 3.98 7.70 6.73
CA TRP A 53 3.50 8.41 5.55
C TRP A 53 2.84 9.75 5.89
N TRP A 54 1.97 9.77 6.92
CA TRP A 54 1.27 10.98 7.32
C TRP A 54 2.20 12.08 7.81
N LYS A 55 3.21 11.70 8.60
CA LYS A 55 4.23 12.65 9.03
C LYS A 55 5.01 13.20 7.85
N ALA A 56 5.49 12.34 6.96
CA ALA A 56 6.23 12.74 5.77
C ALA A 56 5.41 13.62 4.83
N MET A 57 4.13 13.27 4.62
CA MET A 57 3.28 13.93 3.62
C MET A 57 2.58 15.18 4.16
N VAL A 58 2.08 15.14 5.39
CA VAL A 58 1.27 16.24 5.95
C VAL A 58 2.08 17.08 6.93
N GLN A 59 2.72 16.45 7.93
CA GLN A 59 3.35 17.18 9.01
C GLN A 59 4.63 17.93 8.58
N MET A 60 5.37 17.37 7.61
CA MET A 60 6.62 17.96 7.11
C MET A 60 6.42 19.04 6.03
N HIS A 61 5.17 19.30 5.61
CA HIS A 61 4.83 20.30 4.60
C HIS A 61 3.84 21.32 5.15
N GLU A 62 4.15 22.61 5.02
CA GLU A 62 3.27 23.70 5.48
C GLU A 62 2.03 23.87 4.60
N ASN A 63 2.09 23.39 3.36
CA ASN A 63 1.06 23.54 2.35
C ASN A 63 0.31 22.23 2.00
N ILE A 64 0.38 21.22 2.85
CA ILE A 64 -0.41 20.00 2.69
C ILE A 64 -1.23 19.77 3.94
N VAL A 65 -2.52 19.52 3.73
CA VAL A 65 -3.48 19.25 4.81
C VAL A 65 -4.16 17.90 4.61
N GLY A 66 -4.63 17.32 5.71
CA GLY A 66 -5.31 16.03 5.66
C GLY A 66 -6.82 16.17 5.69
N ILE A 67 -7.52 15.21 5.07
CA ILE A 67 -8.96 15.00 5.20
C ILE A 67 -9.27 13.54 5.49
N ASP A 68 -10.48 13.28 5.96
CA ASP A 68 -11.09 11.96 6.03
C ASP A 68 -12.48 12.03 5.39
N SER A 69 -12.58 11.73 4.10
CA SER A 69 -13.84 11.77 3.36
C SER A 69 -14.63 10.47 3.53
N ALA A 70 -15.95 10.57 3.45
CA ALA A 70 -16.85 9.43 3.55
C ALA A 70 -16.59 8.38 2.44
N ILE A 71 -16.78 7.10 2.77
CA ILE A 71 -16.76 5.99 1.80
C ILE A 71 -17.94 6.11 0.84
N PHE A 72 -19.14 6.36 1.38
CA PHE A 72 -20.32 6.62 0.58
C PHE A 72 -20.34 8.08 0.12
N MET A 73 -20.40 8.26 -1.18
CA MET A 73 -20.51 9.58 -1.81
C MET A 73 -21.71 9.59 -2.75
N HIS A 74 -22.19 10.79 -3.08
CA HIS A 74 -23.28 10.94 -4.02
C HIS A 74 -22.96 10.25 -5.35
N PRO A 75 -23.86 9.43 -5.93
CA PRO A 75 -23.58 8.65 -7.15
C PRO A 75 -23.05 9.48 -8.33
N LYS A 76 -23.43 10.77 -8.44
CA LYS A 76 -22.89 11.69 -9.43
C LYS A 76 -21.37 11.90 -9.35
N THR A 77 -20.77 11.68 -8.18
CA THR A 77 -19.30 11.74 -8.01
C THR A 77 -18.63 10.71 -8.92
N TRP A 78 -19.13 9.49 -8.90
CA TRP A 78 -18.60 8.37 -9.67
C TRP A 78 -18.97 8.47 -11.16
N LYS A 79 -20.09 9.11 -11.47
CA LYS A 79 -20.44 9.41 -12.86
C LYS A 79 -19.54 10.51 -13.45
N ALA A 80 -19.26 11.56 -12.67
CA ALA A 80 -18.39 12.64 -13.09
C ALA A 80 -16.95 12.16 -13.33
N SER A 81 -16.43 11.26 -12.48
CA SER A 81 -15.10 10.67 -12.62
C SER A 81 -15.00 9.56 -13.66
N GLY A 82 -16.14 9.13 -14.26
CA GLY A 82 -16.18 8.06 -15.27
C GLY A 82 -16.19 6.63 -14.72
N HIS A 83 -16.14 6.45 -13.39
CA HIS A 83 -16.10 5.10 -12.79
C HIS A 83 -17.38 4.28 -13.01
N VAL A 84 -18.53 4.90 -13.08
CA VAL A 84 -19.79 4.17 -13.32
C VAL A 84 -19.83 3.59 -14.72
N ASP A 85 -19.34 4.36 -15.71
CA ASP A 85 -19.46 4.04 -17.11
C ASP A 85 -18.26 3.25 -17.66
N GLY A 86 -17.03 3.48 -17.16
CA GLY A 86 -15.78 2.96 -17.74
C GLY A 86 -14.93 2.08 -16.81
N PHE A 87 -15.29 1.93 -15.52
CA PHE A 87 -14.48 1.12 -14.59
C PHE A 87 -14.91 -0.36 -14.63
N SER A 88 -14.57 -1.00 -15.73
CA SER A 88 -14.96 -2.40 -15.99
C SER A 88 -13.86 -3.17 -16.69
N ASP A 89 -13.78 -4.47 -16.40
CA ASP A 89 -12.89 -5.43 -17.06
C ASP A 89 -13.67 -6.24 -18.11
N PRO A 90 -13.10 -6.48 -19.31
CA PRO A 90 -13.68 -7.40 -20.29
C PRO A 90 -13.41 -8.85 -19.85
N MET A 91 -14.45 -9.55 -19.38
CA MET A 91 -14.33 -10.91 -18.83
C MET A 91 -14.84 -11.96 -19.81
N ILE A 92 -14.13 -13.10 -19.87
CA ILE A 92 -14.46 -14.27 -20.67
C ILE A 92 -14.35 -15.54 -19.81
N ASP A 93 -15.30 -16.47 -19.97
CA ASP A 93 -15.29 -17.74 -19.25
C ASP A 93 -14.95 -18.90 -20.20
N ASN A 94 -14.15 -19.86 -19.74
CA ASN A 94 -14.02 -21.11 -20.44
C ASN A 94 -15.12 -22.10 -19.95
N LYS A 95 -15.89 -22.64 -20.88
CA LYS A 95 -17.06 -23.50 -20.57
C LYS A 95 -16.67 -24.85 -19.98
N ASP A 96 -15.48 -25.35 -20.28
CA ASP A 96 -15.01 -26.67 -19.85
C ASP A 96 -14.39 -26.60 -18.43
N SER A 97 -13.48 -25.67 -18.20
CA SER A 97 -12.85 -25.47 -16.89
C SER A 97 -13.72 -24.69 -15.91
N LYS A 98 -14.74 -23.97 -16.40
CA LYS A 98 -15.56 -23.00 -15.65
C LYS A 98 -14.74 -21.91 -14.98
N LYS A 99 -13.56 -21.62 -15.52
CA LYS A 99 -12.68 -20.56 -15.04
C LYS A 99 -12.94 -19.28 -15.82
N ARG A 100 -12.83 -18.16 -15.10
CA ARG A 100 -13.00 -16.81 -15.63
C ARG A 100 -11.66 -16.12 -15.78
N TYR A 101 -11.50 -15.39 -16.89
CA TYR A 101 -10.28 -14.67 -17.25
C TYR A 101 -10.62 -13.26 -17.75
N ARG A 102 -9.68 -12.35 -17.65
CA ARG A 102 -9.71 -11.10 -18.40
C ARG A 102 -9.33 -11.37 -19.84
N ALA A 103 -10.15 -10.93 -20.76
CA ALA A 103 -9.91 -11.14 -22.20
C ALA A 103 -8.66 -10.39 -22.67
N ASP A 104 -8.47 -9.16 -22.22
CA ASP A 104 -7.29 -8.35 -22.49
C ASP A 104 -6.01 -9.02 -21.96
N GLN A 105 -6.01 -9.54 -20.75
CA GLN A 105 -4.85 -10.22 -20.16
C GLN A 105 -4.47 -11.49 -20.95
N LEU A 106 -5.44 -12.27 -21.41
CA LEU A 106 -5.16 -13.43 -22.25
C LEU A 106 -4.46 -13.04 -23.58
N LEU A 107 -4.83 -11.88 -24.13
CA LEU A 107 -4.23 -11.33 -25.35
C LEU A 107 -2.82 -10.78 -25.05
N GLU A 108 -2.63 -10.05 -23.96
CA GLU A 108 -1.31 -9.56 -23.49
C GLU A 108 -0.33 -10.71 -23.26
N ASP A 109 -0.77 -11.79 -22.59
CA ASP A 109 0.06 -12.98 -22.36
C ASP A 109 0.48 -13.61 -23.71
N LYS A 110 -0.38 -13.56 -24.72
CA LYS A 110 -0.08 -14.04 -26.06
C LYS A 110 0.91 -13.13 -26.80
N ILE A 111 0.74 -11.81 -26.66
CA ILE A 111 1.67 -10.81 -27.21
C ILE A 111 3.06 -11.04 -26.64
N ALA A 112 3.17 -11.13 -25.31
CA ALA A 112 4.43 -11.40 -24.64
C ALA A 112 5.09 -12.73 -25.07
N LYS A 113 4.26 -13.72 -25.43
CA LYS A 113 4.78 -14.99 -26.00
C LYS A 113 5.32 -14.80 -27.41
N TYR A 114 4.65 -14.02 -28.25
CA TYR A 114 5.13 -13.69 -29.60
C TYR A 114 6.46 -12.94 -29.56
N ASP A 115 6.62 -11.99 -28.65
CA ASP A 115 7.87 -11.25 -28.47
C ASP A 115 9.02 -12.17 -28.05
N LYS A 116 8.79 -13.07 -27.10
CA LYS A 116 9.78 -14.09 -26.68
C LYS A 116 10.18 -15.05 -27.80
N GLU A 117 9.26 -15.31 -28.74
CA GLU A 117 9.49 -16.12 -29.92
C GLU A 117 10.13 -15.36 -31.10
N GLY A 118 10.39 -14.04 -30.94
CA GLY A 118 10.92 -13.18 -31.99
C GLY A 118 9.94 -12.86 -33.12
N LYS A 119 8.63 -13.00 -32.88
CA LYS A 119 7.55 -12.74 -33.83
C LYS A 119 6.97 -11.33 -33.62
N THR A 120 7.85 -10.31 -33.66
CA THR A 120 7.53 -8.92 -33.33
C THR A 120 6.38 -8.36 -34.16
N ASP A 121 6.36 -8.60 -35.48
CA ASP A 121 5.26 -8.13 -36.35
C ASP A 121 3.88 -8.65 -35.90
N LYS A 122 3.83 -9.90 -35.42
CA LYS A 122 2.57 -10.48 -34.89
C LYS A 122 2.18 -9.90 -33.54
N ALA A 123 3.17 -9.62 -32.69
CA ALA A 123 2.95 -9.00 -31.41
C ALA A 123 2.40 -7.57 -31.58
N GLU A 124 3.05 -6.75 -32.40
CA GLU A 124 2.63 -5.37 -32.69
C GLU A 124 1.23 -5.32 -33.33
N LYS A 125 0.95 -6.19 -34.27
CA LYS A 125 -0.38 -6.27 -34.90
C LYS A 125 -1.46 -6.63 -33.89
N LEU A 126 -1.25 -7.67 -33.10
CA LEU A 126 -2.21 -8.10 -32.07
C LEU A 126 -2.44 -7.01 -31.01
N GLN A 127 -1.36 -6.32 -30.60
CA GLN A 127 -1.45 -5.19 -29.68
C GLN A 127 -2.32 -4.07 -30.25
N ALA A 128 -2.10 -3.67 -31.51
CA ALA A 128 -2.88 -2.61 -32.15
C ALA A 128 -4.36 -2.98 -32.30
N GLU A 129 -4.67 -4.23 -32.68
CA GLU A 129 -6.05 -4.71 -32.82
C GLU A 129 -6.76 -4.82 -31.47
N MET A 130 -6.08 -5.30 -30.43
CA MET A 130 -6.59 -5.35 -29.06
C MET A 130 -6.88 -3.94 -28.53
N ASP A 131 -5.95 -3.00 -28.71
CA ASP A 131 -6.12 -1.62 -28.28
C ASP A 131 -7.30 -0.94 -28.97
N ALA A 132 -7.46 -1.16 -30.26
CA ALA A 132 -8.60 -0.64 -31.03
C ALA A 132 -9.94 -1.21 -30.52
N ALA A 133 -9.99 -2.52 -30.23
CA ALA A 133 -11.17 -3.18 -29.70
C ALA A 133 -11.52 -2.69 -28.27
N LEU A 134 -10.52 -2.46 -27.43
CA LEU A 134 -10.72 -1.92 -26.07
C LEU A 134 -11.22 -0.47 -26.11
N VAL A 135 -10.65 0.37 -26.97
CA VAL A 135 -11.07 1.78 -27.12
C VAL A 135 -12.49 1.92 -27.64
N SER A 136 -12.88 1.05 -28.60
CA SER A 136 -14.22 1.03 -29.18
C SER A 136 -15.24 0.21 -28.40
N GLU A 137 -14.82 -0.42 -27.28
CA GLU A 137 -15.62 -1.37 -26.50
C GLU A 137 -16.20 -2.53 -27.34
N ASP A 138 -15.48 -2.93 -28.39
CA ASP A 138 -15.86 -4.04 -29.26
C ASP A 138 -15.54 -5.39 -28.60
N LEU A 139 -16.41 -5.80 -27.68
CA LEU A 139 -16.27 -7.07 -26.93
C LEU A 139 -16.29 -8.30 -27.84
N PRO A 140 -17.12 -8.38 -28.90
CA PRO A 140 -17.06 -9.44 -29.89
C PRO A 140 -15.67 -9.57 -30.50
N ARG A 141 -15.03 -8.45 -30.88
CA ARG A 141 -13.69 -8.44 -31.49
C ARG A 141 -12.64 -9.01 -30.57
N LEU A 142 -12.70 -8.71 -29.26
CA LEU A 142 -11.78 -9.31 -28.28
C LEU A 142 -11.89 -10.85 -28.27
N LYS A 143 -13.09 -11.40 -28.35
CA LYS A 143 -13.29 -12.85 -28.44
C LYS A 143 -12.73 -13.41 -29.74
N GLU A 144 -12.98 -12.75 -30.87
CA GLU A 144 -12.44 -13.16 -32.17
C GLU A 144 -10.91 -13.23 -32.14
N LEU A 145 -10.24 -12.21 -31.59
CA LEU A 145 -8.79 -12.19 -31.44
C LEU A 145 -8.28 -13.37 -30.60
N ILE A 146 -8.97 -13.71 -29.50
CA ILE A 146 -8.64 -14.88 -28.69
C ILE A 146 -8.70 -16.18 -29.50
N LEU A 147 -9.72 -16.30 -30.37
CA LEU A 147 -9.89 -17.47 -31.20
C LEU A 147 -8.91 -17.51 -32.39
N GLU A 148 -8.71 -16.39 -33.10
CA GLU A 148 -7.78 -16.23 -34.23
C GLU A 148 -6.33 -16.56 -33.82
N HIS A 149 -5.93 -16.11 -32.64
CA HIS A 149 -4.59 -16.37 -32.10
C HIS A 149 -4.49 -17.68 -31.33
N GLU A 150 -5.50 -18.54 -31.43
CA GLU A 150 -5.52 -19.88 -30.86
C GLU A 150 -5.20 -19.93 -29.37
N ILE A 151 -5.70 -18.96 -28.59
CA ILE A 151 -5.50 -18.89 -27.16
C ILE A 151 -6.35 -19.95 -26.47
N ALA A 152 -5.72 -20.91 -25.84
CA ALA A 152 -6.35 -21.97 -25.07
C ALA A 152 -6.40 -21.62 -23.58
N ASP A 153 -7.39 -22.16 -22.90
CA ASP A 153 -7.48 -22.06 -21.44
C ASP A 153 -6.29 -22.72 -20.75
N PRO A 154 -5.56 -22.02 -19.87
CA PRO A 154 -4.41 -22.58 -19.17
C PRO A 154 -4.70 -23.83 -18.32
N VAL A 155 -5.97 -24.03 -17.91
CA VAL A 155 -6.39 -25.13 -17.04
C VAL A 155 -6.86 -26.35 -17.83
N SER A 156 -7.79 -26.16 -18.77
CA SER A 156 -8.38 -27.26 -19.55
C SER A 156 -7.67 -27.54 -20.88
N GLY A 157 -6.88 -26.57 -21.36
CA GLY A 157 -6.27 -26.64 -22.70
C GLY A 157 -7.26 -26.44 -23.85
N THR A 158 -8.54 -26.22 -23.58
CA THR A 158 -9.59 -26.05 -24.59
C THR A 158 -9.76 -24.59 -24.99
N ARG A 159 -10.41 -24.37 -26.17
CA ARG A 159 -10.76 -23.05 -26.69
C ARG A 159 -12.26 -22.79 -26.65
N ASN A 160 -12.96 -23.44 -25.75
CA ASN A 160 -14.42 -23.36 -25.60
C ASN A 160 -14.83 -22.14 -24.79
N TRP A 161 -14.68 -20.94 -25.39
CA TRP A 161 -14.92 -19.66 -24.74
C TRP A 161 -16.38 -19.21 -24.82
N THR A 162 -16.84 -18.50 -23.78
CA THR A 162 -18.10 -17.74 -23.82
C THR A 162 -17.95 -16.47 -24.64
N ASP A 163 -18.98 -15.65 -24.69
CA ASP A 163 -18.85 -14.25 -25.12
C ASP A 163 -18.14 -13.44 -24.05
N VAL A 164 -17.40 -12.40 -24.48
CA VAL A 164 -16.80 -11.40 -23.58
C VAL A 164 -17.92 -10.51 -23.04
N ARG A 165 -17.87 -10.22 -21.74
CA ARG A 165 -18.84 -9.34 -21.07
C ARG A 165 -18.09 -8.33 -20.21
N GLN A 166 -18.56 -7.10 -20.18
CA GLN A 166 -18.06 -6.10 -19.23
C GLN A 166 -18.44 -6.49 -17.81
N PHE A 167 -17.47 -6.41 -16.93
CA PHE A 167 -17.64 -6.67 -15.51
C PHE A 167 -17.26 -5.40 -14.73
N ASN A 168 -18.26 -4.74 -14.17
CA ASN A 168 -18.03 -3.52 -13.40
C ASN A 168 -17.30 -3.83 -12.07
N LEU A 169 -16.22 -3.13 -11.82
CA LEU A 169 -15.39 -3.29 -10.63
C LEU A 169 -15.93 -2.53 -9.40
N MET A 170 -16.97 -1.70 -9.56
CA MET A 170 -17.57 -1.00 -8.44
C MET A 170 -18.49 -1.93 -7.64
N PHE A 171 -18.28 -1.98 -6.32
CA PHE A 171 -19.30 -2.51 -5.42
C PHE A 171 -20.41 -1.51 -5.26
N SER A 172 -21.66 -1.98 -5.34
CA SER A 172 -22.85 -1.17 -5.09
C SER A 172 -23.69 -1.75 -3.96
N THR A 173 -24.45 -0.87 -3.30
CA THR A 173 -25.47 -1.23 -2.33
C THR A 173 -26.65 -0.29 -2.46
N GLN A 174 -27.73 -0.57 -1.75
CA GLN A 174 -28.95 0.24 -1.76
C GLN A 174 -29.05 1.05 -0.48
N MET A 175 -29.47 2.31 -0.60
CA MET A 175 -29.74 3.20 0.51
C MET A 175 -31.18 3.70 0.43
N GLY A 176 -31.99 3.38 1.44
CA GLY A 176 -33.41 3.70 1.51
C GLY A 176 -34.19 2.67 2.32
N ALA A 177 -35.39 3.02 2.78
CA ALA A 177 -36.22 2.15 3.62
C ALA A 177 -37.03 1.11 2.82
N ILE A 178 -37.27 1.36 1.52
CA ILE A 178 -38.08 0.52 0.64
C ILE A 178 -37.21 0.15 -0.56
N ALA A 179 -37.08 -1.14 -0.83
CA ALA A 179 -36.19 -1.66 -1.88
C ALA A 179 -36.54 -1.16 -3.30
N GLU A 180 -37.83 -0.90 -3.57
CA GLU A 180 -38.31 -0.44 -4.87
C GLU A 180 -37.96 1.03 -5.17
N ASP A 181 -37.77 1.85 -4.12
CA ASP A 181 -37.42 3.29 -4.22
C ASP A 181 -36.00 3.59 -3.71
N ALA A 182 -35.17 2.57 -3.47
CA ALA A 182 -33.86 2.74 -2.87
C ALA A 182 -32.84 3.27 -3.88
N ASP A 183 -32.14 4.32 -3.52
CA ASP A 183 -31.02 4.86 -4.31
C ASP A 183 -29.82 3.88 -4.32
N VAL A 184 -29.28 3.62 -5.50
CA VAL A 184 -28.02 2.88 -5.64
C VAL A 184 -26.86 3.78 -5.24
N VAL A 185 -26.10 3.34 -4.25
CA VAL A 185 -24.87 3.98 -3.83
C VAL A 185 -23.68 3.01 -3.99
N TYR A 186 -22.49 3.55 -4.12
CA TYR A 186 -21.29 2.76 -4.39
C TYR A 186 -20.30 2.84 -3.24
N LEU A 187 -19.58 1.73 -2.99
CA LEU A 187 -18.36 1.77 -2.21
C LEU A 187 -17.26 2.39 -3.07
N ARG A 188 -16.54 3.36 -2.53
CA ARG A 188 -15.49 4.06 -3.29
C ARG A 188 -14.40 3.10 -3.78
N PRO A 189 -14.05 3.11 -5.08
CA PRO A 189 -12.97 2.28 -5.63
C PRO A 189 -11.58 2.92 -5.47
N GLU A 190 -11.55 4.19 -5.04
CA GLU A 190 -10.35 4.99 -4.79
C GLU A 190 -10.64 6.11 -3.80
N THR A 191 -9.59 6.72 -3.24
CA THR A 191 -9.70 7.83 -2.29
C THR A 191 -9.63 9.20 -2.95
N ALA A 192 -9.16 9.31 -4.21
CA ALA A 192 -8.97 10.56 -4.95
C ALA A 192 -10.23 11.43 -5.03
N GLN A 193 -11.37 10.84 -5.39
CA GLN A 193 -12.60 11.60 -5.64
C GLN A 193 -13.12 12.28 -4.38
N GLY A 194 -12.88 11.69 -3.20
CA GLY A 194 -13.17 12.33 -1.92
C GLY A 194 -12.39 13.63 -1.70
N ILE A 195 -11.16 13.69 -2.24
CA ILE A 195 -10.34 14.90 -2.20
C ILE A 195 -10.90 15.96 -3.17
N PHE A 196 -11.19 15.57 -4.41
CA PHE A 196 -11.68 16.51 -5.43
C PHE A 196 -13.02 17.15 -5.07
N VAL A 197 -13.99 16.38 -4.57
CA VAL A 197 -15.29 16.95 -4.16
C VAL A 197 -15.18 17.88 -2.95
N ASN A 198 -14.13 17.75 -2.14
CA ASN A 198 -13.85 18.60 -0.99
C ASN A 198 -12.86 19.73 -1.27
N TYR A 199 -12.35 19.86 -2.51
CA TYR A 199 -11.37 20.87 -2.88
C TYR A 199 -11.78 22.30 -2.41
N LEU A 200 -12.99 22.75 -2.76
CA LEU A 200 -13.47 24.08 -2.38
C LEU A 200 -13.64 24.24 -0.86
N ASN A 201 -14.09 23.19 -0.17
CA ASN A 201 -14.26 23.22 1.28
C ASN A 201 -12.92 23.42 1.98
N VAL A 202 -11.91 22.63 1.58
CA VAL A 202 -10.57 22.70 2.16
C VAL A 202 -9.87 24.00 1.79
N GLN A 203 -9.91 24.40 0.50
CA GLN A 203 -9.29 25.63 0.03
C GLN A 203 -9.79 26.84 0.79
N LYS A 204 -11.12 26.95 1.00
CA LYS A 204 -11.75 28.10 1.68
C LYS A 204 -11.54 28.07 3.19
N SER A 205 -11.82 26.94 3.84
CA SER A 205 -11.72 26.82 5.30
C SER A 205 -10.28 26.92 5.79
N GLY A 206 -9.35 26.31 5.04
CA GLY A 206 -7.92 26.35 5.31
C GLY A 206 -7.22 27.61 4.78
N ARG A 207 -7.90 28.44 4.00
CA ARG A 207 -7.31 29.61 3.29
C ARG A 207 -6.07 29.19 2.47
N MET A 208 -6.16 28.00 1.87
CA MET A 208 -5.03 27.40 1.15
C MET A 208 -4.72 28.22 -0.11
N LYS A 209 -3.42 28.40 -0.35
CA LYS A 209 -2.89 29.06 -1.54
C LYS A 209 -2.19 28.03 -2.42
N ILE A 210 -2.34 28.13 -3.74
CA ILE A 210 -1.63 27.29 -4.69
C ILE A 210 -0.12 27.65 -4.70
N PRO A 211 0.78 26.68 -4.68
CA PRO A 211 0.53 25.24 -4.68
C PRO A 211 0.19 24.68 -3.29
N PHE A 212 -0.81 23.80 -3.20
CA PHE A 212 -1.13 23.11 -1.97
C PHE A 212 -1.65 21.69 -2.22
N GLY A 213 -1.52 20.82 -1.21
CA GLY A 213 -1.96 19.45 -1.28
C GLY A 213 -3.08 19.11 -0.29
N ILE A 214 -3.88 18.11 -0.65
CA ILE A 214 -4.84 17.47 0.25
C ILE A 214 -4.52 15.99 0.28
N ALA A 215 -4.29 15.45 1.48
CA ALA A 215 -3.90 14.07 1.71
C ALA A 215 -5.01 13.30 2.44
N GLN A 216 -5.14 12.02 2.14
CA GLN A 216 -6.09 11.11 2.77
C GLN A 216 -5.50 9.72 2.90
N ILE A 217 -5.83 9.04 4.00
CA ILE A 217 -5.68 7.60 4.17
C ILE A 217 -7.07 7.00 4.30
N GLY A 218 -7.37 5.96 3.55
CA GLY A 218 -8.68 5.35 3.66
C GLY A 218 -8.85 4.06 2.87
N LYS A 219 -9.89 3.33 3.24
CA LYS A 219 -10.30 2.11 2.53
C LYS A 219 -10.89 2.43 1.17
N ALA A 220 -10.57 1.55 0.21
CA ALA A 220 -11.14 1.51 -1.12
C ALA A 220 -11.56 0.06 -1.46
N PHE A 221 -12.47 -0.09 -2.42
CA PHE A 221 -13.14 -1.35 -2.70
C PHE A 221 -13.22 -1.59 -4.20
N ARG A 222 -12.68 -2.73 -4.66
CA ARG A 222 -12.78 -3.13 -6.08
C ARG A 222 -13.24 -4.57 -6.17
N ASN A 223 -14.29 -4.82 -6.92
CA ASN A 223 -14.85 -6.16 -7.11
C ASN A 223 -13.94 -7.01 -8.02
N GLU A 224 -12.71 -7.23 -7.56
CA GLU A 224 -11.70 -7.99 -8.30
C GLU A 224 -12.16 -9.43 -8.52
N VAL A 225 -12.14 -9.88 -9.77
CA VAL A 225 -12.53 -11.24 -10.15
C VAL A 225 -11.38 -12.22 -9.91
N ILE A 226 -10.14 -11.77 -10.16
CA ILE A 226 -8.94 -12.60 -10.05
C ILE A 226 -8.09 -12.07 -8.91
N ALA A 227 -8.24 -12.69 -7.74
CA ALA A 227 -7.35 -12.46 -6.60
C ALA A 227 -6.07 -13.30 -6.76
N ARG A 228 -4.92 -12.67 -6.76
CA ARG A 228 -3.62 -13.35 -6.85
C ARG A 228 -2.61 -12.68 -5.92
N GLN A 229 -1.59 -13.45 -5.53
CA GLN A 229 -0.41 -12.95 -4.85
C GLN A 229 -0.68 -12.33 -3.47
N PHE A 230 -1.49 -13.02 -2.63
CA PHE A 230 -1.76 -12.60 -1.27
C PHE A 230 -2.36 -11.18 -1.21
N ILE A 231 -1.83 -10.28 -0.40
CA ILE A 231 -2.35 -8.91 -0.21
C ILE A 231 -1.96 -7.90 -1.31
N ILE A 232 -1.40 -8.34 -2.44
CA ILE A 232 -1.10 -7.47 -3.59
C ILE A 232 -2.37 -6.99 -4.30
N ARG A 233 -3.35 -7.90 -4.43
CA ARG A 233 -4.62 -7.60 -5.10
C ARG A 233 -5.78 -8.11 -4.26
N MET A 234 -6.50 -7.17 -3.67
CA MET A 234 -7.60 -7.43 -2.74
C MET A 234 -8.87 -6.71 -3.20
N ARG A 235 -10.01 -7.17 -2.68
CA ARG A 235 -11.32 -6.53 -2.90
C ARG A 235 -11.56 -5.35 -1.97
N GLU A 236 -10.98 -5.39 -0.79
CA GLU A 236 -10.96 -4.31 0.20
C GLU A 236 -9.50 -4.03 0.56
N PHE A 237 -9.05 -2.80 0.37
CA PHE A 237 -7.66 -2.37 0.58
C PHE A 237 -7.60 -0.94 1.11
N GLU A 238 -6.42 -0.47 1.48
CA GLU A 238 -6.23 0.92 1.90
C GLU A 238 -5.27 1.64 0.96
N GLN A 239 -5.60 2.90 0.65
CA GLN A 239 -4.74 3.83 -0.06
C GLN A 239 -4.29 4.96 0.87
N MET A 240 -3.07 5.42 0.65
CA MET A 240 -2.52 6.65 1.20
C MET A 240 -2.27 7.57 0.01
N GLU A 241 -3.05 8.61 -0.12
CA GLU A 241 -3.15 9.39 -1.35
C GLU A 241 -3.07 10.88 -1.09
N MET A 242 -2.38 11.62 -1.97
CA MET A 242 -2.28 13.06 -1.92
C MET A 242 -2.51 13.63 -3.32
N GLN A 243 -3.39 14.63 -3.41
CA GLN A 243 -3.64 15.42 -4.60
C GLN A 243 -3.07 16.82 -4.39
N PHE A 244 -2.07 17.17 -5.20
CA PHE A 244 -1.34 18.44 -5.11
C PHE A 244 -1.77 19.38 -6.23
N PHE A 245 -2.43 20.47 -5.84
CA PHE A 245 -3.00 21.46 -6.76
C PHE A 245 -1.98 22.50 -7.12
N VAL A 246 -1.77 22.69 -8.42
CA VAL A 246 -0.75 23.58 -8.97
C VAL A 246 -1.33 24.50 -10.05
N ARG A 247 -0.61 25.58 -10.34
CA ARG A 247 -0.94 26.48 -11.46
C ARG A 247 -0.72 25.74 -12.80
N PRO A 248 -1.66 25.81 -13.76
CA PRO A 248 -1.45 25.28 -15.09
C PRO A 248 -0.13 25.79 -15.72
N GLY A 249 0.62 24.89 -16.33
CA GLY A 249 1.94 25.17 -16.90
C GLY A 249 3.11 24.87 -15.95
N THR A 250 2.88 24.69 -14.62
CA THR A 250 3.92 24.32 -13.64
C THR A 250 3.92 22.85 -13.28
N GLN A 251 2.98 22.07 -13.81
CA GLN A 251 2.74 20.68 -13.42
C GLN A 251 3.97 19.77 -13.66
N LYS A 252 4.73 19.98 -14.73
CA LYS A 252 5.90 19.15 -15.04
C LYS A 252 7.00 19.27 -13.97
N GLU A 253 7.26 20.49 -13.50
CA GLU A 253 8.25 20.73 -12.44
C GLU A 253 7.81 20.04 -11.13
N TRP A 254 6.54 20.21 -10.74
CA TRP A 254 6.00 19.60 -9.55
C TRP A 254 5.95 18.07 -9.64
N PHE A 255 5.66 17.55 -10.82
CA PHE A 255 5.68 16.10 -11.08
C PHE A 255 7.07 15.50 -10.82
N GLU A 256 8.14 16.07 -11.40
CA GLU A 256 9.50 15.58 -11.18
C GLU A 256 9.95 15.74 -9.72
N LYS A 257 9.52 16.81 -9.06
CA LYS A 257 9.79 17.01 -7.63
C LYS A 257 9.13 15.93 -6.78
N TRP A 258 7.84 15.63 -7.02
CA TRP A 258 7.13 14.59 -6.27
C TRP A 258 7.69 13.20 -6.58
N LYS A 259 7.96 12.87 -7.81
CA LYS A 259 8.61 11.63 -8.22
C LYS A 259 9.89 11.36 -7.43
N THR A 260 10.79 12.35 -7.38
CA THR A 260 12.04 12.25 -6.61
C THR A 260 11.80 12.15 -5.10
N THR A 261 10.88 12.94 -4.57
CA THR A 261 10.56 12.98 -3.14
C THR A 261 9.98 11.63 -2.67
N ARG A 262 9.10 11.03 -3.48
CA ARG A 262 8.48 9.75 -3.13
C ARG A 262 9.48 8.60 -3.14
N LEU A 263 10.36 8.52 -4.14
CA LEU A 263 11.42 7.49 -4.14
C LEU A 263 12.33 7.61 -2.91
N LYS A 264 12.75 8.82 -2.55
CA LYS A 264 13.55 9.05 -1.33
C LYS A 264 12.86 8.55 -0.07
N TRP A 265 11.53 8.73 0.02
CA TRP A 265 10.74 8.23 1.14
C TRP A 265 10.77 6.70 1.25
N HIS A 266 10.69 5.99 0.11
CA HIS A 266 10.84 4.53 0.08
C HIS A 266 12.24 4.08 0.51
N LEU A 267 13.28 4.74 -0.01
CA LEU A 267 14.67 4.39 0.27
C LEU A 267 15.08 4.66 1.74
N ALA A 268 14.44 5.60 2.41
CA ALA A 268 14.71 5.90 3.82
C ALA A 268 14.46 4.71 4.76
N LEU A 269 13.67 3.72 4.34
CA LEU A 269 13.44 2.48 5.09
C LEU A 269 14.62 1.50 5.03
N GLY A 270 15.71 1.85 4.33
CA GLY A 270 16.90 1.01 4.21
C GLY A 270 16.80 -0.06 3.12
N THR A 271 15.77 -0.05 2.30
CA THR A 271 15.67 -0.93 1.14
C THR A 271 16.67 -0.52 0.07
N PRO A 272 17.46 -1.44 -0.50
CA PRO A 272 18.40 -1.15 -1.57
C PRO A 272 17.72 -0.52 -2.80
N GLU A 273 18.36 0.49 -3.40
CA GLU A 273 17.79 1.24 -4.53
C GLU A 273 17.52 0.35 -5.74
N GLU A 274 18.36 -0.67 -5.99
CA GLU A 274 18.20 -1.65 -7.07
C GLU A 274 16.94 -2.51 -6.97
N LYS A 275 16.27 -2.50 -5.81
CA LYS A 275 14.95 -3.13 -5.63
C LYS A 275 13.81 -2.28 -6.16
N TYR A 276 14.06 -1.03 -6.51
CA TYR A 276 13.07 -0.13 -7.08
C TYR A 276 13.40 0.22 -8.52
N ARG A 277 12.38 0.54 -9.29
CA ARG A 277 12.51 1.17 -10.59
C ARG A 277 11.34 2.10 -10.85
N TYR A 278 11.55 3.06 -11.75
CA TYR A 278 10.46 3.80 -12.35
C TYR A 278 9.93 3.06 -13.57
N HIS A 279 8.62 2.94 -13.66
CA HIS A 279 7.94 2.47 -14.84
C HIS A 279 7.12 3.61 -15.44
N GLU A 280 7.50 4.06 -16.63
CA GLU A 280 6.79 5.11 -17.37
C GLU A 280 5.61 4.50 -18.13
N HIS A 281 4.43 5.11 -18.01
CA HIS A 281 3.26 4.70 -18.77
C HIS A 281 3.32 5.28 -20.19
N THR A 282 3.50 4.43 -21.16
CA THR A 282 3.48 4.82 -22.59
C THR A 282 2.07 5.13 -23.10
N LYS A 283 1.05 4.50 -22.49
CA LYS A 283 -0.37 4.74 -22.76
C LYS A 283 -0.98 5.44 -21.57
N LEU A 284 -1.11 6.75 -21.67
CA LEU A 284 -1.68 7.56 -20.60
C LEU A 284 -3.20 7.42 -20.52
N ALA A 285 -3.75 7.47 -19.32
CA ALA A 285 -5.17 7.64 -19.11
C ALA A 285 -5.62 9.01 -19.68
N HIS A 286 -6.87 9.11 -20.07
CA HIS A 286 -7.44 10.32 -20.71
C HIS A 286 -7.36 11.59 -19.85
N TYR A 287 -7.13 11.46 -18.57
CA TYR A 287 -7.00 12.55 -17.59
C TYR A 287 -5.54 12.95 -17.29
N ALA A 288 -4.56 12.24 -17.82
CA ALA A 288 -3.15 12.44 -17.45
C ALA A 288 -2.31 12.91 -18.65
N ASP A 289 -1.34 13.79 -18.39
CA ASP A 289 -0.31 14.19 -19.35
C ASP A 289 1.09 13.61 -19.00
N ALA A 290 1.24 12.99 -17.83
CA ALA A 290 2.37 12.16 -17.43
C ALA A 290 1.95 11.16 -16.34
N ALA A 291 2.52 9.96 -16.38
CA ALA A 291 2.30 8.93 -15.36
C ALA A 291 3.54 8.05 -15.20
N TYR A 292 3.95 7.84 -13.96
CA TYR A 292 5.02 6.92 -13.56
C TYR A 292 4.57 6.10 -12.36
N ASP A 293 4.98 4.83 -12.34
CA ASP A 293 4.90 4.01 -11.14
C ASP A 293 6.29 3.87 -10.52
N ILE A 294 6.34 3.91 -9.20
CA ILE A 294 7.45 3.34 -8.44
C ILE A 294 7.11 1.86 -8.28
N GLU A 295 7.87 1.00 -8.92
CA GLU A 295 7.75 -0.45 -8.79
C GLU A 295 8.82 -1.00 -7.86
N PHE A 296 8.45 -2.05 -7.12
CA PHE A 296 9.35 -2.83 -6.27
C PHE A 296 9.52 -4.26 -6.81
N ASP A 297 10.74 -4.81 -6.72
CA ASP A 297 11.09 -6.17 -7.10
C ASP A 297 10.63 -7.17 -6.03
N PHE A 298 9.35 -7.58 -6.13
CA PHE A 298 8.81 -8.67 -5.33
C PHE A 298 9.35 -10.04 -5.79
N PRO A 299 9.23 -11.10 -4.98
CA PRO A 299 9.65 -12.45 -5.39
C PRO A 299 9.01 -12.96 -6.69
N PHE A 300 7.89 -12.36 -7.11
CA PHE A 300 7.16 -12.65 -8.34
C PHE A 300 7.33 -11.55 -9.41
N GLY A 301 8.39 -10.75 -9.32
CA GLY A 301 8.75 -9.68 -10.25
C GLY A 301 8.25 -8.30 -9.84
N PHE A 302 8.65 -7.31 -10.63
CA PHE A 302 8.32 -5.91 -10.37
C PHE A 302 6.81 -5.67 -10.37
N LYS A 303 6.34 -4.97 -9.34
CA LYS A 303 4.95 -4.50 -9.23
C LYS A 303 4.92 -3.10 -8.66
N GLU A 304 3.96 -2.33 -9.13
CA GLU A 304 3.62 -1.02 -8.64
C GLU A 304 3.38 -1.02 -7.13
N VAL A 305 4.02 -0.10 -6.43
CA VAL A 305 3.78 0.20 -5.01
C VAL A 305 3.23 1.60 -4.82
N GLU A 306 3.60 2.54 -5.70
CA GLU A 306 3.10 3.91 -5.68
C GLU A 306 2.98 4.46 -7.10
N GLY A 307 1.82 5.01 -7.46
CA GLY A 307 1.59 5.75 -8.70
C GLY A 307 1.83 7.25 -8.50
N ILE A 308 2.43 7.90 -9.50
CA ILE A 308 2.63 9.35 -9.55
C ILE A 308 2.10 9.84 -10.88
N HIS A 309 1.05 10.67 -10.87
CA HIS A 309 0.33 11.09 -12.06
C HIS A 309 0.19 12.61 -12.14
N SER A 310 0.39 13.17 -13.31
CA SER A 310 -0.04 14.53 -13.65
C SER A 310 -1.41 14.43 -14.32
N ARG A 311 -2.47 14.77 -13.55
CA ARG A 311 -3.88 14.54 -13.93
C ARG A 311 -4.53 15.72 -14.66
N THR A 312 -3.76 16.76 -14.97
CA THR A 312 -4.29 18.01 -15.54
C THR A 312 -5.41 18.63 -14.67
N ASP A 313 -6.40 19.28 -15.27
CA ASP A 313 -7.59 19.81 -14.59
C ASP A 313 -8.83 18.90 -14.73
N PHE A 314 -8.65 17.70 -15.25
CA PHE A 314 -9.75 16.82 -15.66
C PHE A 314 -10.79 16.61 -14.54
N ASP A 315 -10.38 16.14 -13.37
CA ASP A 315 -11.30 15.80 -12.29
C ASP A 315 -12.09 17.02 -11.81
N LEU A 316 -11.41 18.15 -11.57
CA LEU A 316 -12.06 19.39 -11.13
C LEU A 316 -13.01 19.94 -12.21
N SER A 317 -12.62 19.85 -13.49
CA SER A 317 -13.46 20.25 -14.64
C SER A 317 -14.71 19.38 -14.75
N GLN A 318 -14.59 18.07 -14.57
CA GLN A 318 -15.74 17.17 -14.56
C GLN A 318 -16.67 17.44 -13.39
N HIS A 319 -16.13 17.61 -12.18
CA HIS A 319 -16.95 17.97 -11.02
C HIS A 319 -17.61 19.34 -11.19
N GLN A 320 -16.94 20.32 -11.80
CA GLN A 320 -17.57 21.61 -12.15
C GLN A 320 -18.74 21.40 -13.10
N LYS A 321 -18.57 20.61 -14.16
CA LYS A 321 -19.60 20.30 -15.16
C LYS A 321 -20.83 19.62 -14.53
N PHE A 322 -20.62 18.60 -13.71
CA PHE A 322 -21.72 17.80 -13.13
C PHE A 322 -22.40 18.47 -11.93
N SER A 323 -21.70 19.32 -11.20
CA SER A 323 -22.25 20.02 -10.02
C SER A 323 -22.76 21.42 -10.30
N GLY A 324 -22.29 22.06 -11.39
CA GLY A 324 -22.52 23.49 -11.67
C GLY A 324 -21.75 24.43 -10.74
N LYS A 325 -20.87 23.90 -9.85
CA LYS A 325 -20.06 24.72 -8.95
C LYS A 325 -18.73 25.05 -9.61
N LYS A 326 -18.31 26.33 -9.56
CA LYS A 326 -17.02 26.76 -10.10
C LYS A 326 -15.87 26.19 -9.26
N MET A 327 -15.14 25.23 -9.80
CA MET A 327 -13.98 24.59 -9.18
C MET A 327 -12.69 25.35 -9.50
N GLN A 328 -12.75 26.68 -9.42
CA GLN A 328 -11.67 27.58 -9.81
C GLN A 328 -10.97 28.17 -8.58
N TYR A 329 -9.69 28.48 -8.77
CA TYR A 329 -8.88 29.26 -7.85
C TYR A 329 -8.66 30.65 -8.43
N PHE A 330 -8.81 31.69 -7.61
CA PHE A 330 -8.41 33.05 -7.96
C PHE A 330 -6.98 33.27 -7.48
N ASP A 331 -6.06 33.47 -8.40
CA ASP A 331 -4.64 33.70 -8.14
C ASP A 331 -4.32 35.20 -8.28
N PRO A 332 -4.05 35.89 -7.14
CA PRO A 332 -3.73 37.30 -7.16
C PRO A 332 -2.27 37.59 -7.56
N GLU A 333 -1.41 36.56 -7.67
CA GLU A 333 -0.03 36.75 -8.06
C GLU A 333 0.05 37.32 -9.47
N VAL A 334 1.04 38.20 -9.68
CA VAL A 334 1.26 38.85 -10.97
C VAL A 334 2.09 37.95 -11.86
N ASP A 335 1.60 37.65 -13.04
CA ASP A 335 2.33 36.99 -14.10
C ASP A 335 3.45 37.93 -14.63
N PRO A 336 4.72 37.56 -14.50
CA PRO A 336 5.84 38.40 -14.96
C PRO A 336 5.79 38.71 -16.47
N ALA A 337 5.14 37.85 -17.26
CA ALA A 337 5.07 38.02 -18.71
C ALA A 337 4.01 39.03 -19.15
N THR A 338 2.91 39.14 -18.37
CA THR A 338 1.75 39.97 -18.73
C THR A 338 1.56 41.18 -17.81
N GLU A 339 2.29 41.25 -16.71
CA GLU A 339 2.21 42.27 -15.65
C GLU A 339 0.79 42.37 -15.04
N LYS A 340 -0.01 41.29 -15.15
CA LYS A 340 -1.40 41.20 -14.62
C LYS A 340 -1.52 39.98 -13.69
N PRO A 341 -2.50 40.00 -12.76
CA PRO A 341 -2.79 38.80 -11.98
C PRO A 341 -3.10 37.60 -12.88
N TYR A 342 -2.65 36.39 -12.47
CA TYR A 342 -3.02 35.15 -13.16
C TYR A 342 -4.53 34.94 -13.23
N GLY A 343 -5.29 35.45 -12.23
CA GLY A 343 -6.74 35.46 -12.23
C GLY A 343 -7.35 34.10 -11.93
N ASN A 344 -8.52 33.82 -12.52
CA ASN A 344 -9.25 32.57 -12.27
C ASN A 344 -8.80 31.46 -13.21
N TYR A 345 -8.46 30.30 -12.67
CA TYR A 345 -8.20 29.07 -13.43
C TYR A 345 -8.64 27.84 -12.62
N ILE A 346 -8.84 26.72 -13.30
CA ILE A 346 -8.97 25.40 -12.65
C ILE A 346 -7.56 24.87 -12.44
N PRO A 347 -7.16 24.54 -11.20
CA PRO A 347 -5.82 24.02 -10.94
C PRO A 347 -5.54 22.69 -11.66
N TYR A 348 -4.30 22.49 -12.07
CA TYR A 348 -3.79 21.18 -12.44
C TYR A 348 -3.42 20.39 -11.20
N VAL A 349 -3.38 19.07 -11.31
CA VAL A 349 -3.21 18.19 -10.16
C VAL A 349 -2.05 17.23 -10.38
N ILE A 350 -1.18 17.12 -9.37
CA ILE A 350 -0.21 16.03 -9.26
C ILE A 350 -0.68 15.08 -8.17
N GLU A 351 -0.89 13.85 -8.55
CA GLU A 351 -1.29 12.76 -7.66
C GLU A 351 -0.07 11.97 -7.20
N THR A 352 -0.05 11.57 -5.93
CA THR A 352 0.74 10.45 -5.42
C THR A 352 -0.19 9.49 -4.69
N SER A 353 -0.21 8.24 -5.10
CA SER A 353 -1.10 7.23 -4.54
C SER A 353 -0.34 5.94 -4.25
N ILE A 354 -0.28 5.55 -2.99
CA ILE A 354 0.40 4.35 -2.51
C ILE A 354 -0.60 3.34 -1.96
N GLY A 355 -0.47 2.09 -2.37
CA GLY A 355 -1.20 0.98 -1.77
C GLY A 355 -0.60 0.61 -0.42
N LEU A 356 -1.29 0.92 0.68
CA LEU A 356 -0.80 0.61 2.03
C LEU A 356 -0.51 -0.89 2.22
N ASP A 357 -1.36 -1.75 1.67
CA ASP A 357 -1.22 -3.19 1.79
C ASP A 357 -0.02 -3.73 0.99
N ARG A 358 0.28 -3.11 -0.17
CA ARG A 358 1.50 -3.41 -0.94
C ARG A 358 2.75 -2.94 -0.20
N MET A 359 2.69 -1.76 0.42
CA MET A 359 3.77 -1.25 1.26
C MET A 359 4.01 -2.13 2.48
N PHE A 360 2.94 -2.64 3.10
CA PHE A 360 3.03 -3.61 4.19
C PHE A 360 3.76 -4.89 3.75
N LEU A 361 3.36 -5.48 2.62
CA LEU A 361 3.99 -6.69 2.09
C LEU A 361 5.47 -6.47 1.75
N LEU A 362 5.79 -5.34 1.08
CA LEU A 362 7.16 -4.94 0.79
C LEU A 362 8.00 -4.88 2.08
N THR A 363 7.47 -4.22 3.12
CA THR A 363 8.12 -4.09 4.42
C THR A 363 8.39 -5.46 5.06
N MET A 364 7.42 -6.38 5.00
CA MET A 364 7.59 -7.75 5.50
C MET A 364 8.65 -8.53 4.72
N ILE A 365 8.63 -8.47 3.39
CA ILE A 365 9.58 -9.17 2.52
C ILE A 365 11.02 -8.69 2.76
N ASN A 366 11.21 -7.37 2.87
CA ASN A 366 12.53 -6.81 3.10
C ASN A 366 13.08 -7.11 4.51
N ALA A 367 12.19 -7.23 5.48
CA ALA A 367 12.58 -7.47 6.86
C ALA A 367 12.79 -8.95 7.20
N PHE A 368 12.24 -9.87 6.39
CA PHE A 368 12.24 -11.29 6.68
C PHE A 368 13.60 -11.93 6.38
N GLU A 369 14.23 -12.49 7.40
CA GLU A 369 15.46 -13.27 7.27
C GLU A 369 15.38 -14.57 8.07
N GLU A 370 15.99 -15.62 7.52
CA GLU A 370 16.27 -16.87 8.23
C GLU A 370 17.78 -17.01 8.36
N GLU A 371 18.26 -16.81 9.56
CA GLU A 371 19.69 -16.85 9.89
C GLU A 371 20.09 -18.24 10.37
N ASP A 372 21.16 -18.79 9.79
CA ASP A 372 21.82 -20.00 10.27
C ASP A 372 22.79 -19.60 11.39
N LEU A 373 22.53 -20.10 12.59
CA LEU A 373 23.35 -19.91 13.78
C LEU A 373 24.01 -21.21 14.23
N SER A 374 24.07 -22.19 13.34
CA SER A 374 24.64 -23.50 13.59
C SER A 374 26.15 -23.41 13.94
N THR A 375 26.57 -24.22 14.88
CA THR A 375 27.96 -24.45 15.24
C THR A 375 28.34 -25.87 14.83
N GLU A 376 29.61 -26.25 14.95
CA GLU A 376 30.07 -27.63 14.70
C GLU A 376 29.36 -28.67 15.56
N GLU A 377 28.89 -28.25 16.75
CA GLU A 377 28.28 -29.15 17.75
C GLU A 377 26.74 -29.12 17.72
N LYS A 378 26.13 -28.05 17.15
CA LYS A 378 24.68 -27.85 17.26
C LYS A 378 24.13 -27.13 16.03
N GLN A 379 23.13 -27.73 15.42
CA GLN A 379 22.28 -27.01 14.45
C GLN A 379 21.36 -26.03 15.17
N ASP A 380 21.39 -24.78 14.76
CA ASP A 380 20.53 -23.72 15.27
C ASP A 380 20.18 -22.71 14.15
N SER A 381 18.96 -22.22 14.14
CA SER A 381 18.53 -21.20 13.19
C SER A 381 17.56 -20.24 13.87
N ARG A 382 17.43 -19.04 13.34
CA ARG A 382 16.37 -18.13 13.76
C ARG A 382 15.68 -17.47 12.56
N THR A 383 14.38 -17.31 12.68
CA THR A 383 13.62 -16.41 11.85
C THR A 383 13.57 -15.05 12.52
N VAL A 384 13.89 -14.01 11.78
CA VAL A 384 13.90 -12.64 12.30
C VAL A 384 13.25 -11.68 11.30
N LEU A 385 12.44 -10.74 11.80
CA LEU A 385 11.97 -9.59 11.04
C LEU A 385 12.82 -8.38 11.39
N LYS A 386 13.74 -7.98 10.51
CA LYS A 386 14.59 -6.80 10.66
C LYS A 386 13.85 -5.51 10.29
N LEU A 387 12.68 -5.31 10.89
CA LEU A 387 11.90 -4.09 10.73
C LEU A 387 12.68 -2.88 11.27
N HIS A 388 12.58 -1.74 10.55
CA HIS A 388 13.06 -0.49 11.12
C HIS A 388 12.37 -0.24 12.47
N PRO A 389 13.09 0.16 13.55
CA PRO A 389 12.53 0.27 14.89
C PRO A 389 11.27 1.14 14.98
N CYS A 390 11.19 2.22 14.18
CA CYS A 390 9.98 3.06 14.09
C CYS A 390 8.75 2.27 13.60
N LEU A 391 8.94 1.28 12.72
CA LEU A 391 7.85 0.48 12.15
C LEU A 391 7.51 -0.76 13.00
N ALA A 392 8.42 -1.22 13.88
CA ALA A 392 8.20 -2.40 14.68
C ALA A 392 6.88 -2.36 15.45
N PRO A 393 6.06 -3.42 15.41
CA PRO A 393 4.79 -3.49 16.13
C PRO A 393 4.95 -3.32 17.64
N VAL A 394 5.97 -3.96 18.20
CA VAL A 394 6.36 -3.88 19.61
C VAL A 394 7.71 -3.18 19.68
N LYS A 395 7.81 -2.13 20.52
CA LYS A 395 9.03 -1.30 20.62
C LYS A 395 10.09 -1.93 21.51
N ALA A 396 9.65 -2.59 22.56
CA ALA A 396 10.51 -3.42 23.40
C ALA A 396 9.70 -4.51 24.09
N ALA A 397 10.39 -5.61 24.46
CA ALA A 397 9.81 -6.65 25.30
C ALA A 397 10.57 -6.72 26.63
N ILE A 398 9.83 -6.89 27.74
CA ILE A 398 10.38 -6.88 29.08
C ILE A 398 10.21 -8.26 29.73
N PHE A 399 11.28 -8.83 30.19
CA PHE A 399 11.33 -10.19 30.73
C PHE A 399 11.95 -10.22 32.14
N PRO A 400 11.30 -10.79 33.17
CA PRO A 400 12.01 -11.28 34.33
C PRO A 400 12.86 -12.49 33.91
N LEU A 401 14.11 -12.58 34.36
CA LEU A 401 14.98 -13.73 34.07
C LEU A 401 14.31 -15.05 34.52
N ILE A 402 13.77 -15.03 35.75
CA ILE A 402 12.99 -16.13 36.35
C ILE A 402 11.71 -15.59 37.00
N LYS A 403 10.73 -16.48 37.26
CA LYS A 403 9.43 -16.14 37.87
C LYS A 403 9.47 -16.11 39.40
N LYS A 404 10.52 -15.60 40.00
CA LYS A 404 10.77 -15.61 41.46
C LYS A 404 11.50 -14.36 41.90
N ASP A 405 11.63 -14.23 43.19
CA ASP A 405 12.55 -13.33 43.87
C ASP A 405 12.30 -11.83 43.56
N GLY A 406 11.04 -11.43 43.31
CA GLY A 406 10.67 -10.03 43.01
C GLY A 406 10.99 -9.57 41.58
N LEU A 407 11.54 -10.44 40.71
CA LEU A 407 11.88 -10.06 39.32
C LEU A 407 10.65 -9.78 38.47
N PRO A 408 9.54 -10.57 38.54
CA PRO A 408 8.32 -10.24 37.83
C PRO A 408 7.72 -8.88 38.20
N GLU A 409 7.72 -8.56 39.49
CA GLU A 409 7.21 -7.30 40.02
C GLU A 409 8.05 -6.12 39.51
N LYS A 410 9.38 -6.22 39.57
CA LYS A 410 10.27 -5.19 39.00
C LYS A 410 10.15 -5.02 37.49
N ALA A 411 10.00 -6.11 36.76
CA ALA A 411 9.78 -6.06 35.33
C ALA A 411 8.45 -5.36 34.97
N ARG A 412 7.40 -5.57 35.76
CA ARG A 412 6.11 -4.87 35.58
C ARG A 412 6.20 -3.40 35.95
N GLU A 413 6.94 -3.06 37.03
CA GLU A 413 7.23 -1.66 37.39
C GLU A 413 7.88 -0.91 36.22
N ILE A 414 8.91 -1.49 35.58
CA ILE A 414 9.57 -0.91 34.40
C ILE A 414 8.59 -0.79 33.22
N MET A 415 7.79 -1.83 33.00
CA MET A 415 6.77 -1.78 31.95
C MET A 415 5.74 -0.67 32.20
N ASP A 416 5.28 -0.52 33.42
CA ASP A 416 4.29 0.49 33.81
C ASP A 416 4.82 1.92 33.64
N ALA A 417 6.09 2.13 33.83
CA ALA A 417 6.74 3.41 33.60
C ALA A 417 6.85 3.79 32.12
N LEU A 418 6.97 2.79 31.22
CA LEU A 418 7.24 3.02 29.80
C LEU A 418 6.01 2.86 28.87
N LYS A 419 4.95 2.18 29.32
CA LYS A 419 3.80 1.78 28.46
C LYS A 419 2.95 2.94 27.96
N LEU A 420 3.04 4.13 28.56
CA LEU A 420 2.32 5.32 28.09
C LEU A 420 2.88 5.85 26.77
N ASP A 421 4.20 5.68 26.56
CA ASP A 421 4.89 6.22 25.40
C ASP A 421 5.20 5.16 24.34
N PHE A 422 5.28 3.88 24.74
CA PHE A 422 5.71 2.80 23.86
C PHE A 422 4.77 1.59 23.93
N ASN A 423 4.54 0.97 22.76
CA ASN A 423 3.87 -0.34 22.71
C ASN A 423 4.87 -1.43 23.11
N LEU A 424 4.63 -2.05 24.28
CA LEU A 424 5.53 -2.99 24.93
C LEU A 424 4.88 -4.35 25.09
N GLN A 425 5.71 -5.40 25.18
CA GLN A 425 5.27 -6.72 25.61
C GLN A 425 5.97 -7.17 26.89
N TYR A 426 5.21 -7.85 27.74
CA TYR A 426 5.74 -8.56 28.91
C TYR A 426 5.62 -10.06 28.68
N GLU A 427 6.68 -10.80 28.98
CA GLU A 427 6.67 -12.26 28.87
C GLU A 427 7.53 -12.91 29.95
N GLU A 428 6.99 -13.96 30.58
CA GLU A 428 7.69 -14.70 31.64
C GLU A 428 7.63 -16.22 31.46
N LYS A 429 6.96 -16.69 30.36
CA LYS A 429 6.80 -18.11 30.07
C LYS A 429 7.99 -18.62 29.26
N ASP A 430 8.44 -19.83 29.56
CA ASP A 430 9.58 -20.51 28.94
C ASP A 430 10.98 -19.93 29.26
N ALA A 431 12.02 -20.58 28.78
CA ALA A 431 13.40 -20.13 28.92
C ALA A 431 13.64 -18.82 28.16
N ILE A 432 14.54 -17.98 28.71
CA ILE A 432 14.82 -16.65 28.14
C ILE A 432 15.18 -16.67 26.66
N GLY A 433 15.95 -17.66 26.20
CA GLY A 433 16.31 -17.80 24.78
C GLY A 433 15.11 -18.00 23.86
N LYS A 434 14.08 -18.74 24.31
CA LYS A 434 12.84 -18.91 23.53
C LYS A 434 12.03 -17.62 23.45
N ARG A 435 12.02 -16.82 24.54
CA ARG A 435 11.37 -15.51 24.58
C ARG A 435 12.04 -14.54 23.59
N TYR A 436 13.37 -14.50 23.55
CA TYR A 436 14.11 -13.72 22.56
C TYR A 436 13.73 -14.13 21.12
N ARG A 437 13.69 -15.43 20.81
CA ARG A 437 13.34 -15.92 19.47
C ARG A 437 11.93 -15.48 19.03
N ARG A 438 10.95 -15.49 19.94
CA ARG A 438 9.60 -15.01 19.64
C ARG A 438 9.58 -13.52 19.30
N GLN A 439 10.38 -12.71 20.00
CA GLN A 439 10.49 -11.28 19.74
C GLN A 439 11.28 -10.98 18.45
N ASP A 440 12.32 -11.74 18.15
CA ASP A 440 13.04 -11.68 16.88
C ASP A 440 12.07 -11.92 15.72
N ALA A 441 11.20 -12.93 15.85
CA ALA A 441 10.22 -13.30 14.80
C ALA A 441 9.14 -12.24 14.55
N ILE A 442 8.76 -11.43 15.52
CA ILE A 442 7.78 -10.34 15.35
C ILE A 442 8.44 -8.97 15.12
N GLY A 443 9.77 -8.93 15.10
CA GLY A 443 10.52 -7.73 14.75
C GLY A 443 10.73 -6.73 15.89
N THR A 444 10.61 -7.14 17.17
CA THR A 444 10.88 -6.28 18.32
C THR A 444 12.36 -5.89 18.36
N PRO A 445 12.72 -4.59 18.30
CA PRO A 445 14.11 -4.17 18.13
C PRO A 445 15.00 -4.44 19.33
N ILE A 446 14.46 -4.38 20.55
CA ILE A 446 15.19 -4.69 21.78
C ILE A 446 14.36 -5.50 22.77
N CYS A 447 15.06 -6.33 23.54
CA CYS A 447 14.50 -7.04 24.68
C CYS A 447 15.22 -6.61 25.97
N ILE A 448 14.46 -6.33 27.01
CA ILE A 448 14.92 -5.86 28.30
C ILE A 448 14.78 -7.02 29.31
N THR A 449 15.88 -7.45 29.89
CA THR A 449 15.88 -8.53 30.91
C THR A 449 16.16 -7.96 32.29
N VAL A 450 15.26 -8.27 33.20
CA VAL A 450 15.34 -7.97 34.64
C VAL A 450 15.87 -9.20 35.34
N ASP A 451 16.98 -9.07 36.07
CA ASP A 451 17.65 -10.13 36.82
C ASP A 451 17.93 -9.74 38.28
N HIS A 452 18.63 -10.57 39.05
CA HIS A 452 18.90 -10.29 40.46
C HIS A 452 19.74 -9.03 40.67
N GLN A 453 20.69 -8.74 39.77
CA GLN A 453 21.47 -7.52 39.82
C GLN A 453 20.61 -6.27 39.66
N THR A 454 19.51 -6.36 38.89
CA THR A 454 18.55 -5.26 38.75
C THR A 454 17.96 -4.83 40.11
N LEU A 455 17.76 -5.77 41.03
CA LEU A 455 17.22 -5.45 42.33
C LEU A 455 18.26 -4.76 43.24
N GLU A 456 19.56 -4.95 42.95
CA GLU A 456 20.65 -4.37 43.74
C GLU A 456 21.03 -2.96 43.29
N ASP A 457 21.13 -2.76 41.95
CA ASP A 457 21.72 -1.54 41.40
C ASP A 457 20.81 -0.82 40.34
N ASN A 458 19.56 -1.28 40.20
CA ASN A 458 18.58 -0.76 39.22
C ASN A 458 19.05 -0.81 37.77
N THR A 459 20.02 -1.67 37.41
CA THR A 459 20.43 -1.84 36.01
C THR A 459 19.72 -3.04 35.36
N VAL A 460 19.53 -3.00 34.05
CA VAL A 460 18.89 -4.07 33.24
C VAL A 460 19.77 -4.46 32.07
N THR A 461 19.58 -5.67 31.55
CA THR A 461 20.25 -6.09 30.31
C THR A 461 19.36 -5.80 29.10
N ILE A 462 19.86 -5.02 28.14
CA ILE A 462 19.24 -4.84 26.82
C ILE A 462 19.90 -5.81 25.85
N ARG A 463 19.07 -6.56 25.08
CA ARG A 463 19.52 -7.36 23.95
C ARG A 463 18.98 -6.75 22.64
N HIS A 464 19.88 -6.44 21.74
CA HIS A 464 19.55 -5.93 20.40
C HIS A 464 19.18 -7.08 19.46
N ARG A 465 18.06 -6.96 18.75
CA ARG A 465 17.54 -7.96 17.79
C ARG A 465 18.56 -8.30 16.70
N ASP A 466 19.11 -7.30 16.03
CA ASP A 466 19.89 -7.49 14.80
C ASP A 466 21.27 -8.07 15.07
N SER A 467 21.97 -7.57 16.08
CA SER A 467 23.32 -8.02 16.47
C SER A 467 23.32 -9.16 17.49
N MET A 468 22.22 -9.40 18.19
CA MET A 468 22.10 -10.26 19.39
C MET A 468 23.02 -9.82 20.55
N GLN A 469 23.73 -8.72 20.41
CA GLN A 469 24.58 -8.20 21.48
C GLN A 469 23.75 -7.76 22.69
N GLN A 470 24.36 -7.91 23.84
CA GLN A 470 23.76 -7.52 25.11
C GLN A 470 24.64 -6.48 25.80
N GLU A 471 23.98 -5.50 26.37
CA GLU A 471 24.62 -4.48 27.18
C GLU A 471 23.81 -4.20 28.43
N ARG A 472 24.51 -3.72 29.49
CA ARG A 472 23.87 -3.37 30.74
C ARG A 472 23.71 -1.86 30.86
N VAL A 473 22.48 -1.43 31.18
CA VAL A 473 22.12 -0.01 31.28
C VAL A 473 21.30 0.24 32.53
N ASP A 474 21.33 1.47 33.05
CA ASP A 474 20.43 1.91 34.10
C ASP A 474 18.97 1.92 33.59
N ALA A 475 18.05 1.38 34.42
CA ALA A 475 16.63 1.36 34.07
C ALA A 475 16.03 2.76 33.89
N GLU A 476 16.57 3.79 34.53
CA GLU A 476 16.13 5.19 34.35
C GLU A 476 16.46 5.75 32.95
N GLN A 477 17.40 5.14 32.22
CA GLN A 477 17.75 5.56 30.87
C GLN A 477 16.87 4.93 29.77
N LEU A 478 16.05 3.93 30.13
CA LEU A 478 15.26 3.17 29.15
C LEU A 478 14.31 4.03 28.30
N GLU A 479 13.63 5.00 28.90
CA GLU A 479 12.75 5.91 28.19
C GLU A 479 13.51 6.68 27.09
N LYS A 480 14.68 7.20 27.42
CA LYS A 480 15.54 7.90 26.48
C LYS A 480 16.06 6.98 25.38
N ILE A 481 16.57 5.80 25.74
CA ILE A 481 17.10 4.81 24.80
C ILE A 481 16.02 4.39 23.79
N LEU A 482 14.82 4.07 24.29
CA LEU A 482 13.68 3.73 23.44
C LEU A 482 13.24 4.91 22.57
N GLY A 483 13.11 6.10 23.17
CA GLY A 483 12.72 7.32 22.46
C GLY A 483 13.67 7.65 21.31
N ASP A 484 14.97 7.54 21.53
CA ASP A 484 15.98 7.75 20.48
C ASP A 484 15.91 6.66 19.40
N LEU A 485 15.74 5.40 19.79
CA LEU A 485 15.69 4.25 18.88
C LEU A 485 14.49 4.30 17.93
N VAL A 486 13.30 4.64 18.45
CA VAL A 486 12.05 4.67 17.68
C VAL A 486 11.67 6.06 17.16
N SER A 487 12.58 7.00 17.23
CA SER A 487 12.34 8.39 16.79
C SER A 487 12.11 8.46 15.29
N TRP A 488 11.00 9.08 14.88
CA TRP A 488 10.69 9.36 13.46
C TRP A 488 11.75 10.23 12.78
N LYS A 489 12.56 10.97 13.55
CA LYS A 489 13.72 11.71 13.03
C LYS A 489 14.74 10.80 12.32
N ASN A 490 14.74 9.51 12.64
CA ASN A 490 15.62 8.53 12.00
C ASN A 490 15.22 8.21 10.56
N LEU A 491 13.95 8.45 10.21
CA LEU A 491 13.39 8.21 8.86
C LEU A 491 13.09 9.50 8.10
N LEU A 492 12.84 10.62 8.78
CA LEU A 492 12.31 11.85 8.18
C LEU A 492 13.37 12.99 8.08
N LYS A 493 14.65 12.63 8.03
CA LYS A 493 15.75 13.61 7.86
C LYS A 493 15.95 14.02 6.42
#